data_6803c2efa881a7a3311e18626ab0cb92
#
_entry.id   6803c2efa881a7a3311e18626ab0cb92
#
_cell.length_a   1.000
_cell.length_b   1.000
_cell.length_c   1.000
_cell.angle_alpha   90.00
_cell.angle_beta   90.00
_cell.angle_gamma   90.00
#
_symmetry.space_group_name_H-M   'P 1'
#
loop_
_entity.id
_entity.type
_entity.pdbx_description
1 polymer ?
#
loop_
_entity_poly.entity_id
_entity_poly.type
_entity_poly.pdbx_seq_one_letter_code
_entity_poly.pdbx_strand_id
1 'polypeptide(L)'
;IWDLVDPDGVESITDVFYAVDDTCAECWDTLGVVPQLTLTDIEPGFHIFYLKIRDIAGAESSVIYFPDSANTQEPDYWKVIPVNGDILIVDDFSFDTQNNALQWFKSVFDTLGETGNYMVWELEKELPYSQADVTANLNYFKKVFWYAAYTGPELYDNASTSIEKYILNGNHFFISLAEMKDTSFTWFPIDSLVTISDIYGFSPNRVLYSQINSTLDLRTPDETGIYLDNLIGFESKDSSSFQSLYRLEFPPDDPYDPFNGIDVWDGTPNVCGVYHKQYGVGKAVLLSLPVHNGYEPLLDGNGNFSEFIRYLIDVEFESE
;
A
#
# COMPACT_ATOMS: atom_id res chain seq x y z
N ILE A 1 -9.92 -1.60 -19.01
CA ILE A 1 -10.25 -3.02 -19.28
C ILE A 1 -11.73 -3.08 -19.63
N TRP A 2 -12.13 -3.91 -20.61
CA TRP A 2 -13.50 -4.09 -21.07
C TRP A 2 -13.73 -5.51 -21.59
N ASP A 3 -14.99 -5.91 -21.66
CA ASP A 3 -15.38 -7.16 -22.26
C ASP A 3 -15.79 -6.92 -23.72
N LEU A 4 -15.31 -7.77 -24.64
CA LEU A 4 -15.68 -7.77 -26.04
C LEU A 4 -16.79 -8.80 -26.28
N VAL A 5 -17.93 -8.35 -26.77
CA VAL A 5 -19.08 -9.23 -27.04
C VAL A 5 -19.65 -8.90 -28.41
N ASP A 6 -19.87 -9.92 -29.21
CA ASP A 6 -20.53 -9.85 -30.49
C ASP A 6 -21.49 -11.05 -30.65
N PRO A 7 -22.73 -10.88 -31.18
CA PRO A 7 -23.67 -11.98 -31.38
C PRO A 7 -23.14 -13.10 -32.28
N ASP A 8 -22.26 -12.78 -33.23
CA ASP A 8 -21.64 -13.73 -34.17
C ASP A 8 -20.32 -14.30 -33.64
N GLY A 9 -19.93 -13.93 -32.40
CA GLY A 9 -18.69 -14.35 -31.74
C GLY A 9 -17.62 -13.25 -31.72
N VAL A 10 -16.74 -13.29 -30.69
CA VAL A 10 -15.67 -12.29 -30.52
C VAL A 10 -14.72 -12.28 -31.72
N GLU A 11 -14.58 -13.39 -32.43
CA GLU A 11 -13.77 -13.53 -33.63
C GLU A 11 -14.31 -12.73 -34.84
N SER A 12 -15.56 -12.26 -34.79
CA SER A 12 -16.12 -11.35 -35.81
C SER A 12 -15.67 -9.91 -35.65
N ILE A 13 -15.16 -9.52 -34.46
CA ILE A 13 -14.69 -8.17 -34.18
C ILE A 13 -13.35 -7.97 -34.89
N THR A 14 -13.24 -6.88 -35.66
CA THR A 14 -12.02 -6.54 -36.41
C THR A 14 -11.24 -5.39 -35.80
N ASP A 15 -11.95 -4.42 -35.22
CA ASP A 15 -11.35 -3.21 -34.67
C ASP A 15 -12.01 -2.80 -33.37
N VAL A 16 -11.19 -2.28 -32.46
CA VAL A 16 -11.61 -1.54 -31.29
C VAL A 16 -11.17 -0.08 -31.46
N PHE A 17 -12.08 0.84 -31.31
CA PHE A 17 -11.80 2.27 -31.36
C PHE A 17 -11.97 2.90 -30.00
N TYR A 18 -11.06 3.80 -29.63
CA TYR A 18 -11.20 4.60 -28.43
C TYR A 18 -10.98 6.07 -28.74
N ALA A 19 -11.54 6.91 -27.87
CA ALA A 19 -11.30 8.34 -27.89
C ALA A 19 -11.29 8.88 -26.46
N VAL A 20 -10.63 10.00 -26.24
CA VAL A 20 -10.60 10.69 -24.95
C VAL A 20 -11.17 12.10 -25.16
N ASP A 21 -12.11 12.47 -24.31
CA ASP A 21 -12.78 13.77 -24.21
C ASP A 21 -13.67 14.18 -25.39
N ASP A 22 -13.37 13.75 -26.61
CA ASP A 22 -14.17 14.11 -27.80
C ASP A 22 -14.36 12.91 -28.72
N THR A 23 -15.51 12.85 -29.36
CA THR A 23 -15.91 11.80 -30.32
C THR A 23 -15.97 12.30 -31.78
N CYS A 24 -15.25 13.38 -32.10
CA CYS A 24 -15.16 13.87 -33.46
C CYS A 24 -14.59 12.80 -34.41
N ALA A 25 -14.81 12.96 -35.73
CA ALA A 25 -14.40 11.92 -36.69
C ALA A 25 -12.90 11.59 -36.64
N GLU A 26 -12.07 12.59 -36.35
CA GLU A 26 -10.61 12.47 -36.27
C GLU A 26 -10.11 12.15 -34.85
N CYS A 27 -11.02 12.11 -33.84
CA CYS A 27 -10.65 11.89 -32.44
C CYS A 27 -10.51 10.43 -32.07
N TRP A 28 -10.85 9.51 -32.96
CA TRP A 28 -10.82 8.07 -32.71
C TRP A 28 -9.49 7.45 -33.10
N ASP A 29 -8.84 6.85 -32.10
CA ASP A 29 -7.72 5.96 -32.32
C ASP A 29 -8.20 4.51 -32.50
N THR A 30 -7.45 3.74 -33.30
CA THR A 30 -7.76 2.35 -33.58
C THR A 30 -6.82 1.44 -32.81
N LEU A 31 -7.38 0.52 -32.06
CA LEU A 31 -6.66 -0.59 -31.44
C LEU A 31 -6.89 -1.88 -32.23
N GLY A 32 -6.00 -2.85 -32.07
CA GLY A 32 -6.33 -4.23 -32.40
C GLY A 32 -7.43 -4.75 -31.46
N VAL A 33 -7.89 -5.97 -31.70
CA VAL A 33 -8.90 -6.63 -30.85
C VAL A 33 -8.25 -7.01 -29.50
N VAL A 34 -8.20 -6.06 -28.60
CA VAL A 34 -7.59 -6.19 -27.27
C VAL A 34 -8.62 -5.82 -26.20
N PRO A 35 -8.61 -6.52 -25.03
CA PRO A 35 -9.57 -6.26 -23.95
C PRO A 35 -9.10 -5.17 -22.97
N GLN A 36 -7.97 -4.50 -23.25
CA GLN A 36 -7.41 -3.51 -22.35
C GLN A 36 -6.55 -2.48 -23.07
N LEU A 37 -6.43 -1.31 -22.48
CA LEU A 37 -5.53 -0.23 -22.88
C LEU A 37 -5.00 0.45 -21.63
N THR A 38 -3.72 0.79 -21.61
CA THR A 38 -3.15 1.71 -20.64
C THR A 38 -2.97 3.06 -21.32
N LEU A 39 -3.69 4.06 -20.84
CA LEU A 39 -3.52 5.44 -21.29
C LEU A 39 -2.28 6.03 -20.60
N THR A 40 -1.43 6.69 -21.36
CA THR A 40 -0.26 7.42 -20.86
C THR A 40 -0.34 8.87 -21.32
N ASP A 41 0.38 9.73 -20.63
CA ASP A 41 0.54 11.15 -21.03
C ASP A 41 -0.78 11.93 -21.12
N ILE A 42 -1.77 11.54 -20.30
CA ILE A 42 -3.03 12.28 -20.17
C ILE A 42 -2.77 13.53 -19.33
N GLU A 43 -3.11 14.67 -19.85
CA GLU A 43 -2.96 15.96 -19.16
C GLU A 43 -3.80 15.98 -17.85
N PRO A 44 -3.33 16.68 -16.80
CA PRO A 44 -4.14 16.83 -15.59
C PRO A 44 -5.47 17.55 -15.90
N GLY A 45 -6.58 16.98 -15.42
CA GLY A 45 -7.90 17.53 -15.70
C GLY A 45 -9.01 16.51 -15.52
N PHE A 46 -10.15 16.84 -16.09
CA PHE A 46 -11.32 15.97 -16.12
C PHE A 46 -11.48 15.37 -17.51
N HIS A 47 -11.67 14.06 -17.57
CA HIS A 47 -11.65 13.31 -18.82
C HIS A 47 -12.81 12.34 -18.91
N ILE A 48 -13.20 12.03 -20.14
CA ILE A 48 -14.15 10.96 -20.49
C ILE A 48 -13.48 10.05 -21.51
N PHE A 49 -13.53 8.75 -21.27
CA PHE A 49 -13.05 7.74 -22.19
C PHE A 49 -14.23 7.16 -22.96
N TYR A 50 -14.09 7.05 -24.29
CA TYR A 50 -15.11 6.50 -25.19
C TYR A 50 -14.58 5.26 -25.88
N LEU A 51 -15.44 4.28 -26.11
CA LEU A 51 -15.12 3.03 -26.77
C LEU A 51 -16.23 2.62 -27.75
N LYS A 52 -15.86 2.07 -28.89
CA LYS A 52 -16.72 1.34 -29.80
C LYS A 52 -15.96 0.25 -30.53
N ILE A 53 -16.66 -0.74 -31.06
CA ILE A 53 -16.09 -1.82 -31.86
C ILE A 53 -16.67 -1.83 -33.25
N ARG A 54 -15.95 -2.49 -34.20
CA ARG A 54 -16.44 -2.78 -35.55
C ARG A 54 -16.24 -4.25 -35.85
N ASP A 55 -17.22 -4.86 -36.49
CA ASP A 55 -17.18 -6.24 -36.94
C ASP A 55 -16.62 -6.39 -38.36
N ILE A 56 -16.48 -7.65 -38.83
CA ILE A 56 -15.98 -7.99 -40.18
C ILE A 56 -16.96 -7.57 -41.28
N ALA A 57 -18.23 -7.35 -40.97
CA ALA A 57 -19.24 -6.83 -41.91
C ALA A 57 -19.18 -5.32 -42.01
N GLY A 58 -18.42 -4.65 -41.19
CA GLY A 58 -18.27 -3.20 -41.11
C GLY A 58 -19.35 -2.53 -40.23
N ALA A 59 -20.14 -3.30 -39.49
CA ALA A 59 -21.10 -2.71 -38.56
C ALA A 59 -20.34 -2.22 -37.29
N GLU A 60 -20.77 -1.05 -36.78
CA GLU A 60 -20.21 -0.47 -35.56
C GLU A 60 -21.17 -0.60 -34.39
N SER A 61 -20.66 -0.82 -33.19
CA SER A 61 -21.46 -0.79 -31.96
C SER A 61 -21.90 0.62 -31.62
N SER A 62 -22.84 0.76 -30.70
CA SER A 62 -23.06 2.01 -29.99
C SER A 62 -21.76 2.41 -29.26
N VAL A 63 -21.52 3.71 -29.11
CA VAL A 63 -20.45 4.25 -28.28
C VAL A 63 -20.80 4.02 -26.83
N ILE A 64 -19.90 3.41 -26.10
CA ILE A 64 -19.93 3.37 -24.64
C ILE A 64 -18.89 4.34 -24.09
N TYR A 65 -19.05 4.77 -22.84
CA TYR A 65 -18.13 5.73 -22.23
C TYR A 65 -17.92 5.41 -20.76
N PHE A 66 -16.80 5.91 -20.24
CA PHE A 66 -16.39 5.79 -18.86
C PHE A 66 -15.98 7.18 -18.32
N PRO A 67 -16.41 7.60 -17.12
CA PRO A 67 -17.31 6.87 -16.21
C PRO A 67 -18.74 6.75 -16.75
N ASP A 68 -19.43 5.66 -16.38
CA ASP A 68 -20.81 5.43 -16.80
C ASP A 68 -21.76 6.33 -15.99
N SER A 69 -22.52 7.18 -16.68
CA SER A 69 -23.48 8.12 -16.09
C SER A 69 -24.75 7.50 -15.50
N ALA A 70 -24.86 6.19 -15.48
CA ALA A 70 -26.03 5.49 -14.92
C ALA A 70 -26.28 5.76 -13.43
N ASN A 71 -25.29 6.30 -12.71
CA ASN A 71 -25.39 6.75 -11.32
C ASN A 71 -25.25 8.27 -11.22
N THR A 72 -26.34 8.95 -11.32
CA THR A 72 -26.55 10.38 -11.52
C THR A 72 -26.13 11.34 -10.40
N GLN A 73 -25.25 10.98 -9.48
CA GLN A 73 -24.84 11.87 -8.37
C GLN A 73 -23.39 12.36 -8.44
N GLU A 74 -22.57 11.73 -9.28
CA GLU A 74 -21.18 12.13 -9.49
C GLU A 74 -21.00 12.64 -10.94
N PRO A 75 -20.02 13.50 -11.18
CA PRO A 75 -19.77 14.00 -12.52
C PRO A 75 -19.35 12.86 -13.47
N ASP A 76 -19.87 12.91 -14.70
CA ASP A 76 -19.62 11.95 -15.79
C ASP A 76 -18.18 12.04 -16.33
N TYR A 77 -17.18 12.17 -15.47
CA TYR A 77 -15.78 12.26 -15.84
C TYR A 77 -14.88 11.68 -14.75
N TRP A 78 -13.73 11.17 -15.15
CA TRP A 78 -12.64 10.84 -14.24
C TRP A 78 -11.62 12.01 -14.20
N LYS A 79 -10.84 12.08 -13.14
CA LYS A 79 -9.91 13.16 -12.90
C LYS A 79 -8.48 12.65 -12.89
N VAL A 80 -7.64 13.23 -13.76
CA VAL A 80 -6.20 13.08 -13.69
C VAL A 80 -5.62 14.14 -12.78
N ILE A 81 -4.90 13.72 -11.75
CA ILE A 81 -4.24 14.60 -10.78
C ILE A 81 -2.77 14.70 -11.16
N PRO A 82 -2.19 15.91 -11.23
CA PRO A 82 -0.75 16.03 -11.48
C PRO A 82 0.05 15.39 -10.36
N VAL A 83 1.02 14.56 -10.72
CA VAL A 83 1.94 13.95 -9.75
C VAL A 83 2.81 15.02 -9.12
N ASN A 84 2.93 15.01 -7.81
CA ASN A 84 3.72 15.95 -7.02
C ASN A 84 4.59 15.17 -6.02
N GLY A 85 5.91 15.35 -6.12
CA GLY A 85 6.86 14.69 -5.23
C GLY A 85 7.14 13.22 -5.58
N ASP A 86 7.98 12.61 -4.75
CA ASP A 86 8.50 11.26 -4.94
C ASP A 86 7.87 10.22 -4.02
N ILE A 87 7.01 10.66 -3.10
CA ILE A 87 6.43 9.82 -2.05
C ILE A 87 4.93 9.67 -2.26
N LEU A 88 4.44 8.42 -2.14
CA LEU A 88 3.01 8.12 -2.06
C LEU A 88 2.68 7.54 -0.69
N ILE A 89 1.72 8.14 -0.01
CA ILE A 89 1.09 7.57 1.18
C ILE A 89 -0.19 6.87 0.73
N VAL A 90 -0.28 5.56 0.96
CA VAL A 90 -1.48 4.78 0.64
C VAL A 90 -2.26 4.51 1.91
N ASP A 91 -3.46 5.04 1.96
CA ASP A 91 -4.41 4.87 3.06
C ASP A 91 -5.35 3.70 2.76
N ASP A 92 -5.06 2.56 3.37
CA ASP A 92 -5.86 1.33 3.32
C ASP A 92 -6.58 1.08 4.68
N PHE A 93 -6.97 2.18 5.35
CA PHE A 93 -7.59 2.15 6.68
C PHE A 93 -9.10 2.43 6.60
N SER A 94 -9.86 1.44 6.15
CA SER A 94 -11.27 1.57 5.74
C SER A 94 -12.27 1.95 6.85
N PHE A 95 -11.89 1.92 8.13
CA PHE A 95 -12.80 2.23 9.24
C PHE A 95 -12.46 3.51 10.02
N ASP A 96 -11.49 4.26 9.57
CA ASP A 96 -11.17 5.56 10.15
C ASP A 96 -12.10 6.66 9.60
N THR A 97 -13.34 6.67 10.04
CA THR A 97 -14.36 7.63 9.59
C THR A 97 -14.00 9.10 9.83
N GLN A 98 -13.00 9.38 10.65
CA GLN A 98 -12.51 10.74 10.95
C GLN A 98 -11.17 11.04 10.28
N ASN A 99 -10.60 10.09 9.56
CA ASN A 99 -9.27 10.17 8.93
C ASN A 99 -8.15 10.53 9.93
N ASN A 100 -8.25 10.08 11.17
CA ASN A 100 -7.25 10.39 12.21
C ASN A 100 -5.88 9.78 11.87
N ALA A 101 -5.86 8.53 11.39
CA ALA A 101 -4.65 7.86 10.94
C ALA A 101 -4.00 8.63 9.80
N LEU A 102 -4.77 9.01 8.78
CA LEU A 102 -4.27 9.79 7.66
C LEU A 102 -3.71 11.15 8.10
N GLN A 103 -4.42 11.87 8.96
CA GLN A 103 -3.93 13.17 9.47
C GLN A 103 -2.65 13.01 10.26
N TRP A 104 -2.53 11.95 11.06
CA TRP A 104 -1.30 11.67 11.79
C TRP A 104 -0.14 11.32 10.84
N PHE A 105 -0.33 10.43 9.86
CA PHE A 105 0.69 10.12 8.85
C PHE A 105 1.15 11.38 8.12
N LYS A 106 0.23 12.21 7.67
CA LYS A 106 0.58 13.50 7.05
C LYS A 106 1.42 14.37 7.98
N SER A 107 1.06 14.44 9.26
CA SER A 107 1.83 15.23 10.24
C SER A 107 3.25 14.68 10.45
N VAL A 108 3.45 13.37 10.37
CA VAL A 108 4.78 12.74 10.39
C VAL A 108 5.61 13.24 9.22
N PHE A 109 5.11 13.14 7.98
CA PHE A 109 5.84 13.60 6.80
C PHE A 109 6.05 15.11 6.78
N ASP A 110 5.09 15.90 7.22
CA ASP A 110 5.23 17.35 7.34
C ASP A 110 6.31 17.74 8.36
N THR A 111 6.41 17.01 9.47
CA THR A 111 7.48 17.21 10.49
C THR A 111 8.86 16.90 9.93
N LEU A 112 8.96 15.97 8.99
CA LEU A 112 10.20 15.63 8.30
C LEU A 112 10.61 16.65 7.23
N GLY A 113 9.74 17.60 6.90
CA GLY A 113 9.96 18.59 5.85
C GLY A 113 9.53 18.13 4.46
N GLU A 114 8.79 17.02 4.37
CA GLU A 114 8.32 16.46 3.13
C GLU A 114 7.01 17.09 2.63
N THR A 115 6.56 18.18 3.25
CA THR A 115 5.36 18.92 2.82
C THR A 115 5.46 19.30 1.35
N GLY A 116 4.51 18.83 0.54
CA GLY A 116 4.48 19.04 -0.91
C GLY A 116 5.36 18.08 -1.71
N ASN A 117 6.09 17.14 -1.07
CA ASN A 117 6.84 16.06 -1.70
C ASN A 117 6.12 14.71 -1.60
N TYR A 118 4.94 14.67 -1.04
CA TYR A 118 4.12 13.46 -1.00
C TYR A 118 2.72 13.70 -1.57
N MET A 119 2.13 12.62 -2.07
CA MET A 119 0.71 12.52 -2.40
C MET A 119 0.04 11.45 -1.54
N VAL A 120 -1.29 11.51 -1.46
CA VAL A 120 -2.10 10.54 -0.72
C VAL A 120 -3.04 9.84 -1.68
N TRP A 121 -3.14 8.53 -1.53
CA TRP A 121 -4.13 7.70 -2.19
C TRP A 121 -5.02 7.05 -1.12
N GLU A 122 -6.24 7.54 -0.98
CA GLU A 122 -7.25 7.03 -0.05
C GLU A 122 -8.04 5.91 -0.75
N LEU A 123 -7.67 4.64 -0.51
CA LEU A 123 -8.25 3.49 -1.23
C LEU A 123 -9.75 3.31 -0.99
N GLU A 124 -10.26 3.69 0.18
CA GLU A 124 -11.70 3.63 0.45
C GLU A 124 -12.52 4.53 -0.47
N LYS A 125 -11.94 5.67 -0.88
CA LYS A 125 -12.62 6.65 -1.75
C LYS A 125 -12.33 6.43 -3.22
N GLU A 126 -11.17 5.90 -3.53
CA GLU A 126 -10.61 5.83 -4.88
C GLU A 126 -10.09 4.41 -5.17
N LEU A 127 -10.99 3.42 -5.12
CA LEU A 127 -10.65 2.03 -5.39
C LEU A 127 -10.06 1.86 -6.80
N PRO A 128 -8.96 1.13 -6.96
CA PRO A 128 -8.42 0.82 -8.27
C PRO A 128 -9.33 -0.15 -9.03
N TYR A 129 -9.46 0.06 -10.33
CA TYR A 129 -10.28 -0.79 -11.19
C TYR A 129 -9.60 -2.11 -11.54
N SER A 130 -8.27 -2.16 -11.47
CA SER A 130 -7.50 -3.35 -11.84
C SER A 130 -6.09 -3.32 -11.25
N GLN A 131 -5.40 -4.48 -11.31
CA GLN A 131 -3.97 -4.59 -10.98
C GLN A 131 -3.09 -3.69 -11.87
N ALA A 132 -3.51 -3.42 -13.10
CA ALA A 132 -2.78 -2.51 -13.99
C ALA A 132 -2.83 -1.07 -13.47
N ASP A 133 -3.98 -0.64 -12.93
CA ASP A 133 -4.13 0.68 -12.33
C ASP A 133 -3.27 0.83 -11.08
N VAL A 134 -3.25 -0.20 -10.22
CA VAL A 134 -2.37 -0.21 -9.04
C VAL A 134 -0.91 -0.07 -9.46
N THR A 135 -0.46 -0.89 -10.42
CA THR A 135 0.91 -0.84 -10.93
C THR A 135 1.25 0.53 -11.51
N ALA A 136 0.33 1.12 -12.30
CA ALA A 136 0.54 2.43 -12.90
C ALA A 136 0.67 3.52 -11.84
N ASN A 137 -0.24 3.56 -10.87
CA ASN A 137 -0.24 4.57 -9.80
C ASN A 137 1.02 4.47 -8.93
N LEU A 138 1.42 3.27 -8.51
CA LEU A 138 2.63 3.11 -7.71
C LEU A 138 3.88 3.60 -8.46
N ASN A 139 4.01 3.32 -9.76
CA ASN A 139 5.20 3.64 -10.55
C ASN A 139 5.43 5.15 -10.79
N TYR A 140 4.48 6.02 -10.45
CA TYR A 140 4.71 7.46 -10.45
C TYR A 140 5.62 7.93 -9.31
N PHE A 141 5.79 7.12 -8.28
CA PHE A 141 6.51 7.47 -7.06
C PHE A 141 7.73 6.58 -6.85
N LYS A 142 8.75 7.12 -6.19
CA LYS A 142 9.97 6.37 -5.83
C LYS A 142 9.83 5.61 -4.53
N LYS A 143 9.03 6.14 -3.62
CA LYS A 143 8.84 5.62 -2.27
C LYS A 143 7.35 5.53 -1.98
N VAL A 144 6.87 4.37 -1.57
CA VAL A 144 5.47 4.15 -1.18
C VAL A 144 5.42 3.76 0.29
N PHE A 145 4.57 4.44 1.04
CA PHE A 145 4.26 4.17 2.44
C PHE A 145 2.80 3.77 2.55
N TRP A 146 2.56 2.50 2.78
CA TRP A 146 1.22 1.90 2.87
C TRP A 146 0.91 1.55 4.32
N TYR A 147 -0.25 1.91 4.81
CA TYR A 147 -0.74 1.45 6.09
C TYR A 147 -2.15 0.88 5.97
N ALA A 148 -2.36 -0.27 6.61
CA ALA A 148 -3.63 -0.99 6.55
C ALA A 148 -4.26 -1.13 7.94
N ALA A 149 -5.59 -1.12 7.99
CA ALA A 149 -6.35 -1.40 9.19
C ALA A 149 -6.30 -2.89 9.56
N TYR A 150 -6.67 -3.20 10.80
CA TYR A 150 -6.79 -4.58 11.26
C TYR A 150 -8.20 -5.16 11.08
N THR A 151 -9.17 -4.34 10.65
CA THR A 151 -10.56 -4.76 10.40
C THR A 151 -11.00 -4.23 9.06
N GLY A 152 -11.31 -5.11 8.13
CA GLY A 152 -11.85 -4.73 6.83
C GLY A 152 -11.22 -5.49 5.66
N PRO A 153 -11.65 -5.22 4.44
CA PRO A 153 -11.01 -5.75 3.27
C PRO A 153 -9.65 -5.06 3.10
N GLU A 154 -8.61 -5.80 3.36
CA GLU A 154 -7.24 -5.35 3.14
C GLU A 154 -6.93 -5.42 1.65
N LEU A 155 -6.69 -4.27 1.04
CA LEU A 155 -6.50 -4.18 -0.41
C LEU A 155 -5.07 -4.50 -0.84
N TYR A 156 -4.09 -4.43 0.07
CA TYR A 156 -2.70 -4.76 -0.21
C TYR A 156 -2.52 -6.22 -0.69
N ASP A 157 -3.32 -7.17 -0.20
CA ASP A 157 -3.26 -8.57 -0.66
C ASP A 157 -3.58 -8.68 -2.14
N ASN A 158 -4.64 -7.99 -2.58
CA ASN A 158 -5.01 -7.94 -3.98
C ASN A 158 -3.96 -7.19 -4.83
N ALA A 159 -3.18 -6.30 -4.22
CA ALA A 159 -2.12 -5.53 -4.87
C ALA A 159 -0.76 -6.24 -4.91
N SER A 160 -0.62 -7.44 -4.34
CA SER A 160 0.66 -8.13 -4.14
C SER A 160 1.51 -8.23 -5.40
N THR A 161 0.92 -8.58 -6.54
CA THR A 161 1.63 -8.64 -7.84
C THR A 161 2.10 -7.26 -8.31
N SER A 162 1.33 -6.22 -8.06
CA SER A 162 1.68 -4.84 -8.44
C SER A 162 2.81 -4.31 -7.55
N ILE A 163 2.76 -4.61 -6.25
CA ILE A 163 3.81 -4.28 -5.29
C ILE A 163 5.13 -4.97 -5.69
N GLU A 164 5.08 -6.26 -6.04
CA GLU A 164 6.27 -6.97 -6.50
C GLU A 164 6.89 -6.31 -7.74
N LYS A 165 6.09 -6.00 -8.76
CA LYS A 165 6.57 -5.32 -9.96
C LYS A 165 7.17 -3.94 -9.64
N TYR A 166 6.54 -3.20 -8.74
CA TYR A 166 7.00 -1.89 -8.30
C TYR A 166 8.40 -1.97 -7.66
N ILE A 167 8.62 -2.94 -6.76
CA ILE A 167 9.91 -3.17 -6.12
C ILE A 167 10.96 -3.65 -7.14
N LEU A 168 10.58 -4.56 -8.05
CA LEU A 168 11.47 -5.05 -9.10
C LEU A 168 11.93 -3.94 -10.06
N ASN A 169 11.16 -2.86 -10.20
CA ASN A 169 11.52 -1.66 -10.97
C ASN A 169 12.50 -0.72 -10.23
N GLY A 170 13.00 -1.11 -9.06
CA GLY A 170 13.97 -0.32 -8.28
C GLY A 170 13.33 0.71 -7.35
N ASN A 171 12.02 0.63 -7.11
CA ASN A 171 11.31 1.53 -6.21
C ASN A 171 11.16 0.92 -4.81
N HIS A 172 10.97 1.75 -3.78
CA HIS A 172 10.99 1.34 -2.38
C HIS A 172 9.61 1.32 -1.77
N PHE A 173 9.34 0.31 -0.97
CA PHE A 173 8.02 0.04 -0.41
C PHE A 173 8.09 -0.19 1.10
N PHE A 174 7.30 0.56 1.86
CA PHE A 174 7.04 0.32 3.27
C PHE A 174 5.57 -0.02 3.47
N ILE A 175 5.30 -1.03 4.29
CA ILE A 175 3.93 -1.34 4.71
C ILE A 175 3.87 -1.61 6.21
N SER A 176 2.83 -1.06 6.86
CA SER A 176 2.42 -1.38 8.22
C SER A 176 1.11 -2.13 8.19
N LEU A 177 1.10 -3.32 8.78
CA LEU A 177 -0.05 -4.22 8.86
C LEU A 177 -0.49 -4.39 10.31
N ALA A 178 -1.77 -4.28 10.56
CA ALA A 178 -2.30 -4.48 11.91
C ALA A 178 -2.40 -5.96 12.30
N GLU A 179 -2.77 -6.79 11.35
CA GLU A 179 -2.87 -8.24 11.56
C GLU A 179 -2.41 -8.96 10.28
N MET A 180 -1.28 -9.60 10.35
CA MET A 180 -0.74 -10.36 9.23
C MET A 180 -1.30 -11.77 9.25
N LYS A 181 -2.05 -12.16 8.21
CA LYS A 181 -2.75 -13.46 8.13
C LYS A 181 -2.06 -14.45 7.20
N ASP A 182 -1.20 -13.99 6.31
CA ASP A 182 -0.62 -14.81 5.24
C ASP A 182 0.91 -14.63 5.16
N THR A 183 1.58 -15.67 4.69
CA THR A 183 3.01 -15.71 4.39
C THR A 183 3.30 -15.72 2.89
N SER A 184 2.27 -15.61 2.06
CA SER A 184 2.36 -15.80 0.60
C SER A 184 2.82 -14.58 -0.17
N PHE A 185 3.31 -13.54 0.49
CA PHE A 185 3.84 -12.37 -0.19
C PHE A 185 5.02 -12.74 -1.09
N THR A 186 4.90 -12.47 -2.39
CA THR A 186 5.97 -12.72 -3.37
C THR A 186 7.10 -11.71 -3.25
N TRP A 187 6.80 -10.55 -2.72
CA TRP A 187 7.71 -9.41 -2.56
C TRP A 187 8.43 -9.37 -1.21
N PHE A 188 8.03 -10.21 -0.23
CA PHE A 188 8.68 -10.28 1.08
C PHE A 188 8.74 -11.75 1.55
N PRO A 189 9.95 -12.31 1.82
CA PRO A 189 10.13 -13.74 2.06
C PRO A 189 9.84 -14.10 3.53
N ILE A 190 8.60 -14.38 3.86
CA ILE A 190 8.18 -14.86 5.18
C ILE A 190 8.22 -16.39 5.20
N ASP A 191 8.89 -16.97 6.19
CA ASP A 191 8.92 -18.42 6.43
C ASP A 191 7.75 -18.87 7.29
N SER A 192 7.57 -18.21 8.41
CA SER A 192 6.53 -18.53 9.38
C SER A 192 6.03 -17.28 10.10
N LEU A 193 4.77 -17.33 10.53
CA LEU A 193 4.18 -16.36 11.42
C LEU A 193 4.32 -16.85 12.87
N VAL A 194 4.64 -15.93 13.76
CA VAL A 194 4.69 -16.19 15.19
C VAL A 194 3.56 -15.41 15.85
N THR A 195 2.49 -16.10 16.19
CA THR A 195 1.38 -15.48 16.91
C THR A 195 1.77 -15.26 18.37
N ILE A 196 1.65 -14.03 18.77
CA ILE A 196 1.90 -13.61 20.13
C ILE A 196 0.57 -13.66 20.86
N SER A 197 0.50 -14.46 21.92
CA SER A 197 -0.72 -14.74 22.66
C SER A 197 -1.51 -13.47 23.01
N ASP A 198 -2.80 -13.54 22.82
CA ASP A 198 -3.86 -12.55 23.05
C ASP A 198 -3.92 -11.88 24.44
N ILE A 199 -3.17 -12.40 25.40
CA ILE A 199 -3.15 -11.87 26.79
C ILE A 199 -2.33 -10.58 26.89
N TYR A 200 -1.53 -10.25 25.88
CA TYR A 200 -0.47 -9.27 26.03
C TYR A 200 -0.60 -8.01 25.20
N GLY A 201 -1.65 -7.77 24.47
CA GLY A 201 -1.86 -6.55 23.71
C GLY A 201 -0.73 -5.52 23.72
N PHE A 202 -0.82 -4.44 23.05
CA PHE A 202 0.12 -3.33 23.26
C PHE A 202 -0.05 -2.78 24.67
N SER A 203 0.79 -3.23 25.59
CA SER A 203 0.83 -2.66 26.93
C SER A 203 1.35 -1.22 26.88
N PRO A 204 0.87 -0.32 27.75
CA PRO A 204 1.40 1.04 27.87
C PRO A 204 2.91 1.05 28.13
N ASN A 205 3.58 2.07 27.62
CA ASN A 205 5.02 2.30 27.84
C ASN A 205 5.97 1.18 27.38
N ARG A 206 5.52 0.31 26.49
CA ARG A 206 6.38 -0.76 25.97
C ARG A 206 7.36 -0.19 24.95
N VAL A 207 8.60 -0.63 25.04
CA VAL A 207 9.66 -0.24 24.10
C VAL A 207 9.86 -1.34 23.07
N LEU A 208 9.90 -0.94 21.80
CA LEU A 208 10.38 -1.74 20.68
C LEU A 208 11.82 -1.32 20.42
N TYR A 209 12.76 -2.19 20.72
CA TYR A 209 14.17 -1.90 20.55
C TYR A 209 14.60 -2.01 19.09
N SER A 210 15.16 -0.93 18.59
CA SER A 210 15.73 -0.90 17.26
C SER A 210 16.98 -1.78 17.19
N GLN A 211 17.06 -2.62 16.18
CA GLN A 211 18.21 -3.46 15.89
C GLN A 211 19.35 -2.68 15.18
N ILE A 212 19.11 -1.42 14.85
CA ILE A 212 20.05 -0.55 14.15
C ILE A 212 20.71 0.42 15.12
N ASN A 213 19.89 1.17 15.86
CA ASN A 213 20.34 2.24 16.74
C ASN A 213 19.27 2.55 17.78
N SER A 214 19.64 2.65 19.04
CA SER A 214 18.72 2.95 20.15
C SER A 214 18.03 4.34 20.05
N THR A 215 18.53 5.24 19.22
CA THR A 215 17.81 6.52 18.97
C THR A 215 16.55 6.33 18.13
N LEU A 216 16.38 5.17 17.52
CA LEU A 216 15.22 4.76 16.75
C LEU A 216 14.26 3.85 17.54
N ASP A 217 14.51 3.63 18.83
CA ASP A 217 13.58 2.86 19.67
C ASP A 217 12.18 3.47 19.61
N LEU A 218 11.17 2.66 19.36
CA LEU A 218 9.77 3.07 19.35
C LEU A 218 9.14 2.74 20.70
N ARG A 219 8.13 3.49 21.08
CA ARG A 219 7.42 3.27 22.33
C ARG A 219 5.91 3.35 22.15
N THR A 220 5.19 2.47 22.81
CA THR A 220 3.74 2.63 22.95
C THR A 220 3.40 3.78 23.89
N PRO A 221 2.24 4.48 23.70
CA PRO A 221 1.80 5.55 24.60
C PRO A 221 1.68 5.11 26.05
N ASP A 222 1.68 6.09 26.97
CA ASP A 222 1.59 5.85 28.41
C ASP A 222 0.20 5.33 28.85
N GLU A 223 -0.83 5.61 28.07
CA GLU A 223 -2.22 5.27 28.33
C GLU A 223 -2.87 4.60 27.12
N THR A 224 -2.40 3.42 26.70
CA THR A 224 -3.08 2.70 25.64
C THR A 224 -4.27 1.93 26.20
N GLY A 225 -5.47 2.28 25.75
CA GLY A 225 -6.70 1.52 26.00
C GLY A 225 -6.95 0.38 25.01
N ILE A 226 -5.98 -0.02 24.18
CA ILE A 226 -6.22 -0.93 23.07
C ILE A 226 -5.46 -2.22 23.26
N TYR A 227 -6.25 -3.25 23.43
CA TYR A 227 -5.82 -4.63 23.33
C TYR A 227 -5.89 -5.02 21.84
N LEU A 228 -4.77 -5.22 21.22
CA LEU A 228 -4.71 -5.98 19.97
C LEU A 228 -4.78 -7.45 20.34
N ASP A 229 -5.80 -8.13 19.89
CA ASP A 229 -6.06 -9.52 20.27
C ASP A 229 -4.92 -10.46 19.81
N ASN A 230 -4.20 -10.12 18.74
CA ASN A 230 -3.08 -10.90 18.26
C ASN A 230 -1.97 -10.01 17.69
N LEU A 231 -0.86 -9.93 18.37
CA LEU A 231 0.38 -9.44 17.77
C LEU A 231 1.00 -10.56 16.95
N ILE A 232 1.40 -10.27 15.72
CA ILE A 232 2.00 -11.26 14.83
C ILE A 232 3.39 -10.81 14.46
N GLY A 233 4.38 -11.59 14.87
CA GLY A 233 5.73 -11.50 14.38
C GLY A 233 5.97 -12.49 13.24
N PHE A 234 7.14 -12.45 12.65
CA PHE A 234 7.50 -13.32 11.53
C PHE A 234 8.98 -13.73 11.55
N GLU A 235 9.27 -14.83 10.88
CA GLU A 235 10.62 -15.25 10.53
C GLU A 235 10.80 -15.16 9.01
N SER A 236 12.01 -14.77 8.58
CA SER A 236 12.35 -14.66 7.15
C SER A 236 12.95 -15.95 6.61
N LYS A 237 12.55 -16.33 5.39
CA LYS A 237 13.15 -17.44 4.62
C LYS A 237 14.58 -17.18 4.19
N ASP A 238 14.94 -15.92 3.97
CA ASP A 238 16.20 -15.50 3.38
C ASP A 238 16.97 -14.60 4.33
N SER A 239 17.80 -15.21 5.16
CA SER A 239 18.65 -14.48 6.10
C SER A 239 19.78 -13.69 5.43
N SER A 240 20.06 -13.90 4.14
CA SER A 240 21.14 -13.22 3.43
C SER A 240 20.72 -11.87 2.86
N SER A 241 19.43 -11.72 2.56
CA SER A 241 18.84 -10.52 1.95
C SER A 241 17.85 -9.83 2.87
N PHE A 242 17.71 -10.32 4.10
CA PHE A 242 16.82 -9.78 5.13
C PHE A 242 17.63 -9.19 6.28
N GLN A 243 17.24 -8.01 6.73
CA GLN A 243 17.74 -7.38 7.94
C GLN A 243 16.58 -7.05 8.88
N SER A 244 16.66 -7.51 10.12
CA SER A 244 15.73 -7.12 11.19
C SER A 244 15.92 -5.64 11.54
N LEU A 245 14.83 -4.90 11.61
CA LEU A 245 14.81 -3.51 12.08
C LEU A 245 14.28 -3.42 13.51
N TYR A 246 13.25 -4.20 13.84
CA TYR A 246 12.70 -4.32 15.19
C TYR A 246 12.33 -5.76 15.47
N ARG A 247 12.60 -6.15 16.72
CA ARG A 247 12.14 -7.40 17.31
C ARG A 247 11.25 -7.12 18.50
N LEU A 248 10.36 -8.03 18.77
CA LEU A 248 9.56 -7.96 19.96
C LEU A 248 10.34 -8.59 21.12
N GLU A 249 11.22 -7.82 21.73
CA GLU A 249 11.98 -8.22 22.91
C GLU A 249 11.27 -7.69 24.15
N PHE A 250 11.09 -8.58 25.13
CA PHE A 250 10.68 -8.20 26.47
C PHE A 250 11.94 -8.12 27.33
N PRO A 251 12.22 -6.97 27.97
CA PRO A 251 13.25 -6.92 28.96
C PRO A 251 12.97 -7.97 30.05
N PRO A 252 13.95 -8.71 30.54
CA PRO A 252 13.74 -9.76 31.54
C PRO A 252 13.09 -9.29 32.84
N ASP A 253 13.03 -7.99 33.08
CA ASP A 253 12.46 -7.36 34.25
C ASP A 253 11.30 -6.39 33.91
N ASP A 254 10.58 -6.60 32.83
CA ASP A 254 9.44 -5.74 32.46
C ASP A 254 8.36 -5.82 33.55
N PRO A 255 8.06 -4.73 34.30
CA PRO A 255 7.07 -4.75 35.37
C PRO A 255 5.64 -4.97 34.85
N TYR A 256 5.42 -4.86 33.54
CA TYR A 256 4.16 -5.13 32.87
C TYR A 256 4.06 -6.56 32.33
N ASP A 257 5.15 -7.35 32.39
CA ASP A 257 5.07 -8.78 32.13
C ASP A 257 4.37 -9.48 33.32
N PRO A 258 3.09 -9.89 33.17
CA PRO A 258 2.35 -10.55 34.24
C PRO A 258 2.91 -11.94 34.58
N PHE A 259 3.86 -12.47 33.80
CA PHE A 259 4.46 -13.79 33.99
C PHE A 259 5.94 -13.75 34.36
N ASN A 260 6.44 -12.63 34.78
CA ASN A 260 7.76 -12.34 35.32
C ASN A 260 8.68 -13.57 35.41
N GLY A 261 9.49 -13.82 34.38
CA GLY A 261 10.44 -14.93 34.32
C GLY A 261 9.95 -16.22 33.67
N ILE A 262 8.80 -16.22 33.01
CA ILE A 262 8.43 -17.27 32.07
C ILE A 262 8.76 -16.75 30.67
N ASP A 263 9.77 -17.33 30.04
CA ASP A 263 10.00 -17.18 28.60
C ASP A 263 8.77 -17.71 27.85
N VAL A 264 7.77 -16.83 27.64
CA VAL A 264 6.57 -17.15 26.87
C VAL A 264 6.92 -17.23 25.37
N TRP A 265 8.11 -16.78 25.02
CA TRP A 265 8.60 -16.70 23.66
C TRP A 265 9.75 -17.68 23.44
N ASP A 266 9.51 -18.68 22.63
CA ASP A 266 10.58 -19.50 22.08
C ASP A 266 11.23 -18.73 20.91
N GLY A 267 11.98 -17.70 21.24
CA GLY A 267 12.60 -16.79 20.28
C GLY A 267 11.97 -15.39 20.27
N THR A 268 12.75 -14.40 19.82
CA THR A 268 12.30 -13.02 19.61
C THR A 268 11.90 -12.84 18.14
N PRO A 269 10.60 -12.90 17.77
CA PRO A 269 10.20 -12.78 16.40
C PRO A 269 10.46 -11.37 15.84
N ASN A 270 10.73 -11.29 14.55
CA ASN A 270 10.80 -10.02 13.88
C ASN A 270 9.41 -9.42 13.82
N VAL A 271 9.28 -8.14 14.10
CA VAL A 271 8.05 -7.36 13.88
C VAL A 271 8.25 -6.29 12.82
N CYS A 272 9.49 -5.94 12.51
CA CYS A 272 9.83 -5.10 11.37
C CYS A 272 11.15 -5.56 10.77
N GLY A 273 11.22 -5.54 9.45
CA GLY A 273 12.45 -5.84 8.74
C GLY A 273 12.45 -5.29 7.33
N VAL A 274 13.64 -5.19 6.77
CA VAL A 274 13.86 -4.82 5.38
C VAL A 274 14.36 -6.02 4.59
N TYR A 275 13.81 -6.16 3.40
CA TYR A 275 14.23 -7.16 2.42
C TYR A 275 14.76 -6.47 1.17
N HIS A 276 15.96 -6.85 0.76
CA HIS A 276 16.63 -6.37 -0.44
C HIS A 276 17.16 -7.56 -1.25
N LYS A 277 16.44 -7.94 -2.28
CA LYS A 277 16.69 -9.16 -3.05
C LYS A 277 18.01 -9.12 -3.81
N GLN A 278 18.34 -8.01 -4.43
CA GLN A 278 19.58 -7.83 -5.21
C GLN A 278 19.81 -6.35 -5.54
N TYR A 279 21.04 -6.04 -5.94
CA TYR A 279 21.39 -4.71 -6.45
C TYR A 279 20.49 -4.30 -7.65
N GLY A 280 20.07 -3.03 -7.66
CA GLY A 280 19.17 -2.46 -8.69
C GLY A 280 17.69 -2.84 -8.55
N VAL A 281 17.34 -3.62 -7.53
CA VAL A 281 15.95 -3.87 -7.12
C VAL A 281 15.65 -3.01 -5.91
N GLY A 282 14.45 -2.48 -5.82
CA GLY A 282 14.02 -1.71 -4.66
C GLY A 282 13.96 -2.55 -3.38
N LYS A 283 13.81 -1.87 -2.26
CA LYS A 283 13.70 -2.50 -0.95
C LYS A 283 12.24 -2.55 -0.50
N ALA A 284 11.89 -3.63 0.18
CA ALA A 284 10.62 -3.77 0.87
C ALA A 284 10.83 -3.74 2.38
N VAL A 285 10.07 -2.89 3.08
CA VAL A 285 10.04 -2.85 4.55
C VAL A 285 8.64 -3.26 5.01
N LEU A 286 8.60 -4.28 5.85
CA LEU A 286 7.38 -4.78 6.47
C LEU A 286 7.42 -4.50 7.97
N LEU A 287 6.40 -3.81 8.48
CA LEU A 287 6.09 -3.67 9.90
C LEU A 287 4.79 -4.43 10.18
N SER A 288 4.88 -5.53 10.92
CA SER A 288 3.73 -6.39 11.23
C SER A 288 2.91 -5.91 12.45
N LEU A 289 3.08 -4.67 12.82
CA LEU A 289 2.37 -4.01 13.90
C LEU A 289 1.60 -2.81 13.37
N PRO A 290 0.39 -2.54 13.90
CA PRO A 290 -0.32 -1.33 13.55
C PRO A 290 0.38 -0.11 14.14
N VAL A 291 0.47 0.93 13.35
CA VAL A 291 1.05 2.21 13.82
C VAL A 291 -0.01 3.16 14.36
N HIS A 292 -1.28 2.92 14.02
CA HIS A 292 -2.43 3.73 14.44
C HIS A 292 -3.68 2.86 14.59
N ASN A 293 -4.59 3.23 15.49
CA ASN A 293 -5.83 2.47 15.74
C ASN A 293 -7.11 3.19 15.28
N GLY A 294 -6.98 4.29 14.54
CA GLY A 294 -8.09 5.14 14.13
C GLY A 294 -8.41 6.27 15.14
N TYR A 295 -7.86 6.22 16.36
CA TYR A 295 -8.03 7.25 17.39
C TYR A 295 -6.72 7.89 17.79
N GLU A 296 -5.66 7.09 17.94
CA GLU A 296 -4.35 7.53 18.41
C GLU A 296 -3.22 6.68 17.79
N PRO A 297 -2.00 7.24 17.67
CA PRO A 297 -0.83 6.48 17.26
C PRO A 297 -0.43 5.45 18.33
N LEU A 298 -0.02 4.25 17.88
CA LEU A 298 0.29 3.14 18.78
C LEU A 298 1.79 2.95 19.03
N LEU A 299 2.65 3.52 18.20
CA LEU A 299 4.09 3.32 18.26
C LEU A 299 4.87 4.64 18.42
N ASP A 300 4.19 5.73 18.73
CA ASP A 300 4.79 7.08 18.79
C ASP A 300 4.77 7.69 20.20
N GLY A 301 4.71 6.85 21.24
CA GLY A 301 4.66 7.32 22.65
C GLY A 301 5.90 8.11 23.09
N ASN A 302 7.00 8.06 22.36
CA ASN A 302 8.22 8.85 22.57
C ASN A 302 8.55 9.82 21.43
N GLY A 303 7.68 9.95 20.43
CA GLY A 303 7.88 10.82 19.27
C GLY A 303 8.93 10.33 18.28
N ASN A 304 9.39 9.08 18.38
CA ASN A 304 10.47 8.56 17.54
C ASN A 304 9.98 7.93 16.21
N PHE A 305 8.69 7.79 16.01
CA PHE A 305 8.20 7.21 14.76
C PHE A 305 8.58 8.05 13.54
N SER A 306 8.54 9.36 13.66
CA SER A 306 9.01 10.26 12.61
C SER A 306 10.50 10.07 12.29
N GLU A 307 11.36 9.86 13.31
CA GLU A 307 12.78 9.56 13.10
C GLU A 307 13.00 8.20 12.43
N PHE A 308 12.16 7.22 12.72
CA PHE A 308 12.17 5.94 11.99
C PHE A 308 11.79 6.12 10.52
N ILE A 309 10.74 6.89 10.22
CA ILE A 309 10.37 7.20 8.84
C ILE A 309 11.49 7.99 8.15
N ARG A 310 12.12 8.95 8.83
CA ARG A 310 13.30 9.68 8.31
C ARG A 310 14.43 8.70 7.96
N TYR A 311 14.73 7.77 8.85
CA TYR A 311 15.75 6.74 8.59
C TYR A 311 15.42 5.93 7.32
N LEU A 312 14.16 5.56 7.13
CA LEU A 312 13.75 4.86 5.90
C LEU A 312 13.96 5.73 4.66
N ILE A 313 13.57 7.00 4.71
CA ILE A 313 13.65 7.91 3.55
C ILE A 313 15.10 8.22 3.20
N ASP A 314 15.90 8.65 4.20
CA ASP A 314 17.21 9.28 3.98
C ASP A 314 18.37 8.28 3.99
N VAL A 315 18.20 7.12 4.61
CA VAL A 315 19.27 6.14 4.81
C VAL A 315 18.96 4.82 4.16
N GLU A 316 17.86 4.18 4.55
CA GLU A 316 17.59 2.82 4.12
C GLU A 316 17.28 2.77 2.62
N PHE A 317 16.42 3.65 2.13
CA PHE A 317 16.01 3.69 0.72
C PHE A 317 17.02 4.39 -0.20
N GLU A 318 18.00 5.12 0.35
CA GLU A 318 19.09 5.72 -0.45
C GLU A 318 20.34 4.84 -0.49
N SER A 319 20.46 3.83 0.38
CA SER A 319 21.61 2.92 0.37
C SER A 319 21.47 1.88 -0.74
N GLU A 320 22.52 1.77 -1.58
CA GLU A 320 22.63 0.79 -2.67
C GLU A 320 22.82 -0.65 -2.14
#